data_9cdbf8b5318d557a2c512c24ebcae37c
#
_entry.id   9cdbf8b5318d557a2c512c24ebcae37c
#
_cell.length_a   1.000
_cell.length_b   1.000
_cell.length_c   1.000
_cell.angle_alpha   90.00
_cell.angle_beta   90.00
_cell.angle_gamma   90.00
#
_symmetry.space_group_name_H-M   'P 1'
#
loop_
_entity.id
_entity.type
_entity.pdbx_description
1 polymer ?
#
loop_
_entity_poly.entity_id
_entity_poly.type
_entity_poly.pdbx_seq_one_letter_code
_entity_poly.pdbx_strand_id
1 'polypeptide(L)'
;VLCNLKLEILRSEKISRGWKDQEELMETVYSLADQMMLGTDRAGGIGVACIGPLDSIEGVIESPPYFNGIHDVPLAKLLEERYHLPVFCDNDNQSAALAEKLFGIGRGYQDIFLTGLSSGVGCGIIIGNEKYQSSSGYTPEIGHLSID
;
A
#
# COMPACT_ATOMS: atom_id res chain seq x y z
N VAL A 1 7.22 7.60 -4.66
CA VAL A 1 6.79 9.01 -4.70
C VAL A 1 7.23 9.70 -3.43
N LEU A 2 7.83 10.90 -3.54
CA LEU A 2 8.05 11.83 -2.46
C LEU A 2 7.01 12.95 -2.55
N CYS A 3 6.33 13.25 -1.47
CA CYS A 3 5.40 14.38 -1.39
C CYS A 3 5.64 15.19 -0.12
N ASN A 4 5.17 16.42 -0.10
CA ASN A 4 5.13 17.24 1.11
C ASN A 4 3.85 16.98 1.92
N LEU A 5 3.69 17.64 3.07
CA LEU A 5 2.50 17.50 3.93
C LEU A 5 1.20 18.03 3.30
N LYS A 6 1.28 18.74 2.18
CA LYS A 6 0.11 19.13 1.37
C LYS A 6 -0.22 18.07 0.30
N LEU A 7 0.54 16.98 0.26
CA LEU A 7 0.47 15.91 -0.74
C LEU A 7 0.80 16.36 -2.17
N GLU A 8 1.52 17.48 -2.30
CA GLU A 8 2.10 17.87 -3.57
C GLU A 8 3.28 16.95 -3.89
N ILE A 9 3.26 16.34 -5.07
CA ILE A 9 4.32 15.43 -5.53
C ILE A 9 5.58 16.24 -5.82
N LEU A 10 6.65 15.98 -5.09
CA LEU A 10 7.95 16.59 -5.27
C LEU A 10 8.85 15.76 -6.18
N ARG A 11 8.73 14.44 -6.11
CA ARG A 11 9.50 13.49 -6.90
C ARG A 11 8.71 12.19 -7.09
N SER A 12 8.83 11.60 -8.26
CA SER A 12 8.25 10.28 -8.53
C SER A 12 9.18 9.45 -9.40
N GLU A 13 9.19 8.15 -9.17
CA GLU A 13 9.90 7.15 -9.96
C GLU A 13 8.99 5.96 -10.19
N LYS A 14 9.16 5.29 -11.32
CA LYS A 14 8.40 4.09 -11.67
C LYS A 14 9.34 3.02 -12.21
N ILE A 15 9.27 1.84 -11.62
CA ILE A 15 9.95 0.64 -12.10
C ILE A 15 8.89 -0.33 -12.64
N SER A 16 9.13 -0.85 -13.84
CA SER A 16 8.25 -1.84 -14.48
C SER A 16 9.01 -3.14 -14.66
N ARG A 17 9.17 -3.89 -13.59
CA ARG A 17 9.75 -5.24 -13.61
C ARG A 17 9.10 -6.11 -12.54
N GLY A 18 9.13 -7.45 -12.74
CA GLY A 18 8.82 -8.39 -11.67
C GLY A 18 10.03 -8.64 -10.79
N TRP A 19 9.81 -9.34 -9.69
CA TRP A 19 10.84 -9.78 -8.75
C TRP A 19 10.82 -11.31 -8.68
N LYS A 20 11.99 -11.93 -8.55
CA LYS A 20 12.12 -13.38 -8.44
C LYS A 20 11.82 -13.88 -7.04
N ASP A 21 12.20 -13.08 -6.06
CA ASP A 21 12.16 -13.39 -4.64
C ASP A 21 12.06 -12.14 -3.77
N GLN A 22 11.99 -12.35 -2.48
CA GLN A 22 11.91 -11.31 -1.47
C GLN A 22 13.15 -10.40 -1.45
N GLU A 23 14.34 -10.94 -1.69
CA GLU A 23 15.59 -10.16 -1.65
C GLU A 23 15.57 -9.12 -2.77
N GLU A 24 15.25 -9.52 -4.00
CA GLU A 24 15.15 -8.61 -5.14
C GLU A 24 14.04 -7.58 -4.99
N LEU A 25 12.91 -7.96 -4.36
CA LEU A 25 11.85 -7.03 -3.99
C LEU A 25 12.38 -5.95 -3.04
N MET A 26 13.01 -6.37 -1.93
CA MET A 26 13.48 -5.44 -0.91
C MET A 26 14.62 -4.54 -1.41
N GLU A 27 15.55 -5.07 -2.21
CA GLU A 27 16.58 -4.26 -2.87
C GLU A 27 15.95 -3.17 -3.74
N THR A 28 14.90 -3.51 -4.49
CA THR A 28 14.18 -2.55 -5.32
C THR A 28 13.49 -1.48 -4.48
N VAL A 29 12.80 -1.88 -3.42
CA VAL A 29 12.13 -0.96 -2.50
C VAL A 29 13.14 -0.02 -1.84
N TYR A 30 14.26 -0.55 -1.34
CA TYR A 30 15.32 0.26 -0.76
C TYR A 30 15.93 1.24 -1.76
N SER A 31 16.23 0.78 -2.97
CA SER A 31 16.78 1.65 -4.03
C SER A 31 15.85 2.81 -4.36
N LEU A 32 14.55 2.55 -4.47
CA LEU A 32 13.55 3.59 -4.71
C LEU A 32 13.43 4.56 -3.53
N ALA A 33 13.39 4.06 -2.31
CA ALA A 33 13.29 4.89 -1.11
C ALA A 33 14.55 5.76 -0.96
N ASP A 34 15.74 5.19 -1.15
CA ASP A 34 17.00 5.93 -1.09
C ASP A 34 17.03 7.07 -2.13
N GLN A 35 16.58 6.81 -3.36
CA GLN A 35 16.46 7.83 -4.41
C GLN A 35 15.47 8.95 -4.05
N MET A 36 14.33 8.58 -3.45
CA MET A 36 13.34 9.57 -3.01
C MET A 36 13.88 10.45 -1.89
N MET A 37 14.70 9.89 -1.00
CA MET A 37 15.26 10.59 0.15
C MET A 37 16.50 11.43 -0.16
N LEU A 38 17.10 11.33 -1.35
CA LEU A 38 18.24 12.15 -1.74
C LEU A 38 17.95 13.65 -1.63
N GLY A 39 18.72 14.35 -0.80
CA GLY A 39 18.55 15.79 -0.57
C GLY A 39 17.30 16.14 0.26
N THR A 40 16.71 15.18 0.98
CA THR A 40 15.59 15.39 1.87
C THR A 40 16.05 15.23 3.31
N ASP A 41 16.20 16.32 4.04
CA ASP A 41 16.69 16.30 5.43
C ASP A 41 15.60 15.91 6.45
N ARG A 42 14.32 15.88 6.07
CA ARG A 42 13.18 15.68 6.97
C ARG A 42 12.05 14.91 6.29
N ALA A 43 12.17 13.59 6.21
CA ALA A 43 11.03 12.74 5.94
C ALA A 43 10.24 12.52 7.24
N GLY A 44 8.91 12.62 7.20
CA GLY A 44 8.04 12.41 8.37
C GLY A 44 7.57 10.97 8.55
N GLY A 45 7.65 10.15 7.49
CA GLY A 45 7.24 8.75 7.50
C GLY A 45 7.19 8.16 6.09
N ILE A 46 6.92 6.88 6.02
CA ILE A 46 6.80 6.11 4.77
C ILE A 46 5.41 5.48 4.72
N GLY A 47 4.67 5.71 3.64
CA GLY A 47 3.43 5.01 3.34
C GLY A 47 3.64 4.02 2.20
N VAL A 48 3.13 2.81 2.36
CA VAL A 48 3.22 1.76 1.35
C VAL A 48 1.83 1.22 1.05
N ALA A 49 1.40 1.36 -0.20
CA ALA A 49 0.22 0.68 -0.72
C ALA A 49 0.69 -0.58 -1.46
N CYS A 50 0.27 -1.74 -1.02
CA CYS A 50 0.71 -3.02 -1.57
C CYS A 50 -0.45 -3.96 -1.88
N ILE A 51 -0.15 -4.97 -2.70
CA ILE A 51 -1.10 -6.03 -3.01
C ILE A 51 -1.37 -6.89 -1.78
N GLY A 52 -2.57 -7.50 -1.70
CA GLY A 52 -2.91 -8.49 -0.69
C GLY A 52 -2.52 -9.92 -1.05
N PRO A 53 -2.60 -10.86 -0.09
CA PRO A 53 -2.99 -10.62 1.29
C PRO A 53 -1.91 -9.87 2.10
N LEU A 54 -2.38 -8.92 2.91
CA LEU A 54 -1.56 -8.05 3.73
C LEU A 54 -2.14 -7.98 5.14
N ASP A 55 -1.34 -8.23 6.15
CA ASP A 55 -1.62 -7.77 7.51
C ASP A 55 -1.25 -6.30 7.62
N SER A 56 -2.25 -5.42 7.58
CA SER A 56 -2.03 -3.96 7.62
C SER A 56 -1.70 -3.45 9.02
N ILE A 57 -1.92 -4.24 10.07
CA ILE A 57 -1.57 -3.89 11.46
C ILE A 57 -0.07 -4.07 11.67
N GLU A 58 0.44 -5.24 11.29
CA GLU A 58 1.86 -5.58 11.43
C GLU A 58 2.71 -5.13 10.22
N GLY A 59 2.07 -4.75 9.12
CA GLY A 59 2.76 -4.37 7.88
C GLY A 59 3.49 -5.53 7.21
N VAL A 60 2.87 -6.72 7.21
CA VAL A 60 3.43 -7.95 6.66
C VAL A 60 2.71 -8.33 5.37
N ILE A 61 3.47 -8.43 4.26
CA ILE A 61 2.96 -9.03 3.03
C ILE A 61 3.06 -10.55 3.19
N GLU A 62 1.93 -11.24 3.14
CA GLU A 62 1.90 -12.69 3.35
C GLU A 62 2.32 -13.48 2.10
N SER A 63 1.36 -13.94 1.31
CA SER A 63 1.63 -14.79 0.13
C SER A 63 0.82 -14.29 -1.06
N PRO A 64 1.19 -13.18 -1.70
CA PRO A 64 0.41 -12.61 -2.79
C PRO A 64 0.37 -13.56 -3.98
N PRO A 65 -0.82 -13.77 -4.59
CA PRO A 65 -0.96 -14.61 -5.76
C PRO A 65 -0.05 -14.16 -6.90
N TYR A 66 0.52 -15.08 -7.63
CA TYR A 66 1.43 -14.86 -8.77
C TYR A 66 2.80 -14.24 -8.43
N PHE A 67 3.13 -14.07 -7.15
CA PHE A 67 4.44 -13.59 -6.70
C PHE A 67 5.18 -14.71 -5.97
N ASN A 68 5.63 -15.70 -6.75
CA ASN A 68 6.40 -16.81 -6.21
C ASN A 68 7.68 -16.31 -5.52
N GLY A 69 7.97 -16.86 -4.35
CA GLY A 69 9.17 -16.48 -3.57
C GLY A 69 8.98 -15.25 -2.68
N ILE A 70 7.76 -14.67 -2.61
CA ILE A 70 7.43 -13.60 -1.69
C ILE A 70 6.44 -14.16 -0.65
N HIS A 71 6.92 -14.34 0.58
CA HIS A 71 6.14 -14.90 1.68
C HIS A 71 6.53 -14.24 2.99
N ASP A 72 5.55 -13.85 3.79
CA ASP A 72 5.72 -13.35 5.16
C ASP A 72 6.77 -12.23 5.27
N VAL A 73 6.72 -11.27 4.33
CA VAL A 73 7.66 -10.15 4.30
C VAL A 73 7.27 -9.09 5.31
N PRO A 74 8.03 -8.89 6.40
CA PRO A 74 7.74 -7.88 7.41
C PRO A 74 8.16 -6.48 6.91
N LEU A 75 7.46 -5.99 5.88
CA LEU A 75 7.83 -4.81 5.11
C LEU A 75 7.95 -3.55 5.97
N ALA A 76 6.96 -3.31 6.85
CA ALA A 76 6.99 -2.15 7.73
C ALA A 76 8.23 -2.17 8.61
N LYS A 77 8.48 -3.29 9.30
CA LYS A 77 9.63 -3.47 10.19
C LYS A 77 10.96 -3.25 9.46
N LEU A 78 11.13 -3.86 8.27
CA LEU A 78 12.37 -3.74 7.49
C LEU A 78 12.65 -2.29 7.07
N LEU A 79 11.60 -1.54 6.72
CA LEU A 79 11.73 -0.12 6.37
C LEU A 79 11.97 0.75 7.61
N GLU A 80 11.30 0.48 8.73
CA GLU A 80 11.52 1.19 10.00
C GLU A 80 12.94 1.01 10.53
N GLU A 81 13.46 -0.21 10.49
CA GLU A 81 14.82 -0.51 10.90
C GLU A 81 15.87 0.20 10.05
N ARG A 82 15.62 0.33 8.73
CA ARG A 82 16.57 0.97 7.83
C ARG A 82 16.53 2.50 7.88
N TYR A 83 15.31 3.08 7.92
CA TYR A 83 15.13 4.53 7.76
C TYR A 83 14.87 5.28 9.06
N HIS A 84 14.60 4.57 10.14
CA HIS A 84 14.24 5.14 11.46
C HIS A 84 13.04 6.12 11.35
N LEU A 85 12.08 5.80 10.50
CA LEU A 85 10.85 6.54 10.25
C LEU A 85 9.64 5.64 10.52
N PRO A 86 8.51 6.21 10.96
CA PRO A 86 7.27 5.43 11.05
C PRO A 86 6.85 4.96 9.65
N VAL A 87 6.41 3.71 9.56
CA VAL A 87 5.98 3.07 8.32
C VAL A 87 4.54 2.59 8.45
N PHE A 88 3.71 2.91 7.46
CA PHE A 88 2.32 2.49 7.38
C PHE A 88 2.10 1.72 6.09
N CYS A 89 1.62 0.49 6.21
CA CYS A 89 1.27 -0.36 5.09
C CYS A 89 -0.25 -0.50 4.99
N ASP A 90 -0.77 -0.46 3.77
CA ASP A 90 -2.18 -0.72 3.51
C ASP A 90 -2.36 -1.43 2.16
N ASN A 91 -3.53 -2.03 1.95
CA ASN A 91 -3.88 -2.57 0.65
C ASN A 91 -4.01 -1.45 -0.39
N ASP A 92 -3.61 -1.71 -1.64
CA ASP A 92 -3.61 -0.75 -2.74
C ASP A 92 -5.01 -0.20 -3.07
N ASN A 93 -6.04 -1.06 -3.08
CA ASN A 93 -7.43 -0.64 -3.33
C ASN A 93 -8.01 0.13 -2.13
N GLN A 94 -7.64 -0.25 -0.92
CA GLN A 94 -8.05 0.47 0.29
C GLN A 94 -7.41 1.87 0.34
N SER A 95 -6.13 1.96 -0.02
CA SER A 95 -5.42 3.24 -0.18
C SER A 95 -6.04 4.10 -1.28
N ALA A 96 -6.45 3.49 -2.40
CA ALA A 96 -7.14 4.19 -3.48
C ALA A 96 -8.50 4.73 -3.04
N ALA A 97 -9.30 3.95 -2.29
CA ALA A 97 -10.57 4.41 -1.75
C ALA A 97 -10.39 5.60 -0.79
N LEU A 98 -9.36 5.56 0.05
CA LEU A 98 -9.02 6.69 0.92
C LEU A 98 -8.58 7.92 0.12
N ALA A 99 -7.80 7.73 -0.95
CA ALA A 99 -7.40 8.83 -1.82
C ALA A 99 -8.61 9.48 -2.52
N GLU A 100 -9.56 8.68 -3.03
CA GLU A 100 -10.81 9.18 -3.59
C GLU A 100 -11.67 9.93 -2.55
N LYS A 101 -11.69 9.44 -1.30
CA LYS A 101 -12.37 10.11 -0.20
C LYS A 101 -11.77 11.47 0.12
N LEU A 102 -10.46 11.58 0.13
CA LEU A 102 -9.77 12.80 0.55
C LEU A 102 -9.60 13.82 -0.58
N PHE A 103 -9.36 13.36 -1.81
CA PHE A 103 -8.93 14.21 -2.92
C PHE A 103 -9.78 14.07 -4.19
N GLY A 104 -10.48 12.94 -4.36
CA GLY A 104 -11.20 12.59 -5.57
C GLY A 104 -12.69 12.86 -5.53
N ILE A 105 -13.43 12.08 -6.33
CA ILE A 105 -14.90 12.18 -6.47
C ILE A 105 -15.65 11.72 -5.21
N GLY A 106 -15.00 10.98 -4.33
CA GLY A 106 -15.54 10.51 -3.04
C GLY A 106 -15.67 11.60 -1.98
N ARG A 107 -15.17 12.82 -2.23
CA ARG A 107 -15.31 13.95 -1.32
C ARG A 107 -16.79 14.28 -1.10
N GLY A 108 -17.19 14.34 0.17
CA GLY A 108 -18.58 14.64 0.54
C GLY A 108 -19.46 13.40 0.75
N TYR A 109 -19.04 12.21 0.31
CA TYR A 109 -19.73 10.95 0.60
C TYR A 109 -19.17 10.33 1.89
N GLN A 110 -20.05 9.85 2.77
CA GLN A 110 -19.65 9.18 4.02
C GLN A 110 -19.22 7.74 3.76
N ASP A 111 -19.86 7.11 2.79
CA ASP A 111 -19.65 5.71 2.44
C ASP A 111 -19.18 5.60 0.99
N ILE A 112 -18.11 4.86 0.77
CA ILE A 112 -17.51 4.63 -0.56
C ILE A 112 -17.19 3.15 -0.69
N PHE A 113 -17.58 2.57 -1.81
CA PHE A 113 -17.13 1.28 -2.26
C PHE A 113 -16.38 1.45 -3.58
N LEU A 114 -15.08 1.29 -3.54
CA LEU A 114 -14.21 1.36 -4.72
C LEU A 114 -13.90 -0.06 -5.19
N THR A 115 -14.09 -0.34 -6.47
CA THR A 115 -13.67 -1.60 -7.09
C THR A 115 -12.48 -1.35 -7.99
N GLY A 116 -11.38 -2.00 -7.72
CA GLY A 116 -10.19 -2.04 -8.57
C GLY A 116 -10.26 -3.22 -9.54
N LEU A 117 -10.23 -2.93 -10.84
CA LEU A 117 -10.21 -3.94 -11.90
C LEU A 117 -8.90 -3.81 -12.68
N SER A 118 -8.00 -4.79 -12.52
CA SER A 118 -6.73 -4.84 -13.25
C SER A 118 -6.37 -6.29 -13.60
N SER A 119 -5.22 -6.80 -13.18
CA SER A 119 -4.88 -8.23 -13.25
C SER A 119 -5.70 -9.08 -12.28
N GLY A 120 -6.32 -8.46 -11.30
CA GLY A 120 -7.24 -9.04 -10.33
C GLY A 120 -8.44 -8.13 -10.08
N VAL A 121 -9.31 -8.57 -9.17
CA VAL A 121 -10.46 -7.80 -8.67
C VAL A 121 -10.26 -7.55 -7.20
N GLY A 122 -10.13 -6.29 -6.82
CA GLY A 122 -10.00 -5.89 -5.43
C GLY A 122 -11.04 -4.84 -5.03
N CYS A 123 -11.11 -4.48 -3.77
CA CYS A 123 -11.93 -3.38 -3.31
C CYS A 123 -11.32 -2.58 -2.18
N GLY A 124 -11.75 -1.34 -2.08
CA GLY A 124 -11.51 -0.47 -0.94
C GLY A 124 -12.83 0.07 -0.40
N ILE A 125 -12.98 0.13 0.90
CA ILE A 125 -14.25 0.46 1.56
C ILE A 125 -14.04 1.56 2.58
N ILE A 126 -14.86 2.61 2.50
CA ILE A 126 -15.00 3.66 3.51
C ILE A 126 -16.42 3.57 4.06
N ILE A 127 -16.60 3.59 5.35
CA ILE A 127 -17.91 3.59 6.03
C ILE A 127 -17.90 4.67 7.10
N GLY A 128 -18.91 5.54 7.11
CA GLY A 128 -19.03 6.60 8.10
C GLY A 128 -17.85 7.59 8.09
N ASN A 129 -17.24 7.84 6.93
CA ASN A 129 -16.01 8.62 6.71
C ASN A 129 -14.71 7.95 7.14
N GLU A 130 -14.75 6.74 7.67
CA GLU A 130 -13.57 6.02 8.13
C GLU A 130 -13.24 4.84 7.22
N LYS A 131 -11.97 4.56 7.10
CA LYS A 131 -11.48 3.38 6.39
C LYS A 131 -12.01 2.11 7.08
N TYR A 132 -12.67 1.24 6.31
CA TYR A 132 -13.04 -0.07 6.84
C TYR A 132 -11.78 -0.89 7.13
N GLN A 133 -11.71 -1.41 8.32
CA GLN A 133 -10.66 -2.32 8.75
C GLN A 133 -11.30 -3.49 9.50
N SER A 134 -11.00 -4.70 9.07
CA SER A 134 -11.43 -5.88 9.81
C SER A 134 -10.68 -6.00 11.13
N SER A 135 -11.23 -6.70 12.09
CA SER A 135 -10.57 -6.97 13.38
C SER A 135 -9.28 -7.79 13.24
N SER A 136 -9.10 -8.46 12.12
CA SER A 136 -7.91 -9.26 11.79
C SER A 136 -6.86 -8.51 10.98
N GLY A 137 -7.10 -7.23 10.63
CA GLY A 137 -6.15 -6.44 9.82
C GLY A 137 -6.28 -6.64 8.31
N TYR A 138 -7.06 -7.65 7.86
CA TYR A 138 -7.19 -7.95 6.43
C TYR A 138 -8.21 -7.07 5.74
N THR A 139 -7.93 -6.77 4.48
CA THR A 139 -8.87 -6.09 3.57
C THR A 139 -9.84 -7.10 2.97
N PRO A 140 -11.09 -6.72 2.67
CA PRO A 140 -12.03 -7.60 1.98
C PRO A 140 -11.53 -8.03 0.59
N GLU A 141 -11.53 -9.32 0.33
CA GLU A 141 -11.07 -9.94 -0.92
C GLU A 141 -12.26 -10.37 -1.78
N ILE A 142 -12.98 -9.39 -2.35
CA ILE A 142 -14.21 -9.65 -3.14
C ILE A 142 -13.98 -10.45 -4.42
N GLY A 143 -12.76 -10.36 -4.99
CA GLY A 143 -12.40 -11.12 -6.19
C GLY A 143 -12.35 -12.64 -5.98
N HIS A 144 -12.36 -13.10 -4.73
CA HIS A 144 -12.38 -14.52 -4.35
C HIS A 144 -13.77 -15.03 -3.96
N LEU A 145 -14.82 -14.20 -4.10
CA LEU A 145 -16.20 -14.65 -3.85
C LEU A 145 -16.67 -15.57 -4.98
N SER A 146 -17.25 -16.73 -4.59
CA SER A 146 -17.96 -17.60 -5.53
C SER A 146 -19.29 -16.98 -5.89
N ILE A 147 -19.60 -16.95 -7.19
CA ILE A 147 -20.90 -16.51 -7.73
C ILE A 147 -21.50 -17.74 -8.39
N ASP A 148 -22.60 -18.25 -7.82
CA ASP A 148 -23.39 -19.37 -8.37
C ASP A 148 -24.40 -18.86 -9.40
#